data_4a3105f0c526018815a2fe7268f71f36
#
_entry.id   4a3105f0c526018815a2fe7268f71f36
#
_cell.length_a   1.000
_cell.length_b   1.000
_cell.length_c   1.000
_cell.angle_alpha   90.00
_cell.angle_beta   90.00
_cell.angle_gamma   90.00
#
_symmetry.space_group_name_H-M   'P 1'
#
loop_
_entity.id
_entity.type
_entity.pdbx_description
1 polymer ?
#
loop_
_entity_poly.entity_id
_entity_poly.type
_entity_poly.pdbx_seq_one_letter_code
_entity_poly.pdbx_strand_id
1 'polypeptide(L)'
;MKRKNVFLKITLCLMIIILLNGCKNKKAINFEEFKEKATTNNYIVSDITSQFEKSKIVENAVTANKLGEWVVEFYTLKSDSNAEYMFDYNKEEASSKKVNNSKETSSSSGNYSTYSLTNNGYYIYICKVDNTLLYTKVNEQYKDEVNKFIQELGY
;
A
#
# COMPACT_ATOMS: atom_id res chain seq x y z
N MET A 1 -46.74 23.10 11.78
CA MET A 1 -45.30 23.48 11.94
C MET A 1 -44.41 22.46 12.63
N LYS A 2 -44.93 21.51 13.44
CA LYS A 2 -44.08 20.53 14.16
C LYS A 2 -43.41 19.43 13.32
N ARG A 3 -43.98 19.03 12.15
CA ARG A 3 -43.43 17.96 11.32
C ARG A 3 -42.11 18.32 10.58
N LYS A 4 -41.93 19.59 10.16
CA LYS A 4 -40.70 20.03 9.46
C LYS A 4 -39.46 19.98 10.34
N ASN A 5 -39.58 20.22 11.64
CA ASN A 5 -38.45 20.22 12.58
C ASN A 5 -37.98 18.80 12.92
N VAL A 6 -38.84 17.78 12.82
CA VAL A 6 -38.46 16.38 13.03
C VAL A 6 -37.67 15.85 11.86
N PHE A 7 -38.07 16.14 10.61
CA PHE A 7 -37.33 15.75 9.41
C PHE A 7 -35.93 16.39 9.38
N LEU A 8 -35.81 17.67 9.72
CA LEU A 8 -34.53 18.36 9.76
C LEU A 8 -33.57 17.76 10.81
N LYS A 9 -34.07 17.36 11.96
CA LYS A 9 -33.29 16.72 13.03
C LYS A 9 -32.83 15.30 12.65
N ILE A 10 -33.68 14.52 11.95
CA ILE A 10 -33.36 13.17 11.47
C ILE A 10 -32.29 13.26 10.37
N THR A 11 -32.40 14.21 9.44
CA THR A 11 -31.40 14.42 8.37
C THR A 11 -30.06 14.86 8.94
N LEU A 12 -30.05 15.72 9.95
CA LEU A 12 -28.82 16.15 10.63
C LEU A 12 -28.16 15.01 11.40
N CYS A 13 -28.90 14.14 12.09
CA CYS A 13 -28.36 12.95 12.75
C CYS A 13 -27.81 11.93 11.74
N LEU A 14 -28.46 11.73 10.58
CA LEU A 14 -27.94 10.85 9.53
C LEU A 14 -26.62 11.37 8.92
N MET A 15 -26.49 12.69 8.74
CA MET A 15 -25.22 13.30 8.28
C MET A 15 -24.08 13.11 9.28
N ILE A 16 -24.36 13.18 10.58
CA ILE A 16 -23.33 13.00 11.61
C ILE A 16 -22.82 11.55 11.65
N ILE A 17 -23.69 10.55 11.40
CA ILE A 17 -23.31 9.13 11.36
C ILE A 17 -22.37 8.83 10.18
N ILE A 18 -22.49 9.55 9.05
CA ILE A 18 -21.61 9.39 7.88
C ILE A 18 -20.20 9.93 8.18
N LEU A 19 -20.07 10.94 9.05
CA LEU A 19 -18.78 11.52 9.44
C LEU A 19 -17.98 10.67 10.44
N LEU A 20 -18.60 9.68 11.10
CA LEU A 20 -17.94 8.79 12.06
C LEU A 20 -17.27 7.56 11.42
N ASN A 21 -17.32 7.39 10.09
CA ASN A 21 -16.54 6.38 9.37
C ASN A 21 -15.08 6.81 9.12
N GLY A 22 -14.57 7.78 9.88
CA GLY A 22 -13.20 8.26 9.82
C GLY A 22 -12.22 7.26 10.44
N CYS A 23 -11.13 7.01 9.74
CA CYS A 23 -9.94 6.28 10.15
C CYS A 23 -10.18 4.78 10.44
N LYS A 24 -10.46 3.97 9.42
CA LYS A 24 -10.26 2.53 9.53
C LYS A 24 -8.75 2.26 9.49
N ASN A 25 -8.17 1.88 10.62
CA ASN A 25 -6.82 1.32 10.62
C ASN A 25 -6.81 0.07 9.75
N LYS A 26 -5.75 -0.11 8.96
CA LYS A 26 -5.47 -1.35 8.25
C LYS A 26 -4.72 -2.31 9.18
N LYS A 27 -4.94 -3.61 9.00
CA LYS A 27 -4.14 -4.62 9.68
C LYS A 27 -2.92 -4.92 8.82
N ALA A 28 -1.72 -4.66 9.34
CA ALA A 28 -0.50 -5.14 8.72
C ALA A 28 -0.48 -6.67 8.71
N ILE A 29 -0.09 -7.29 7.60
CA ILE A 29 0.26 -8.70 7.56
C ILE A 29 1.72 -8.88 7.98
N ASN A 30 2.07 -10.06 8.46
CA ASN A 30 3.45 -10.38 8.77
C ASN A 30 4.17 -11.05 7.58
N PHE A 31 5.48 -11.26 7.72
CA PHE A 31 6.35 -11.86 6.72
C PHE A 31 5.88 -13.26 6.26
N GLU A 32 5.49 -14.14 7.19
CA GLU A 32 5.03 -15.48 6.85
C GLU A 32 3.64 -15.45 6.18
N GLU A 33 2.74 -14.58 6.62
CA GLU A 33 1.41 -14.40 6.01
C GLU A 33 1.52 -13.91 4.57
N PHE A 34 2.49 -13.01 4.27
CA PHE A 34 2.77 -12.60 2.88
C PHE A 34 3.23 -13.80 2.02
N LYS A 35 4.17 -14.61 2.52
CA LYS A 35 4.69 -15.79 1.82
C LYS A 35 3.58 -16.80 1.53
N GLU A 36 2.75 -17.09 2.52
CA GLU A 36 1.61 -18.02 2.38
C GLU A 36 0.64 -17.55 1.29
N LYS A 37 0.21 -16.28 1.36
CA LYS A 37 -0.71 -15.71 0.36
C LYS A 37 -0.10 -15.70 -1.05
N ALA A 38 1.17 -15.34 -1.19
CA ALA A 38 1.86 -15.37 -2.48
C ALA A 38 1.97 -16.80 -3.04
N THR A 39 2.32 -17.78 -2.22
CA THR A 39 2.41 -19.19 -2.62
C THR A 39 1.04 -19.75 -3.02
N THR A 40 -0.02 -19.43 -2.28
CA THR A 40 -1.40 -19.85 -2.58
C THR A 40 -1.86 -19.30 -3.94
N ASN A 41 -1.38 -18.13 -4.33
CA ASN A 41 -1.63 -17.52 -5.64
C ASN A 41 -0.67 -18.04 -6.74
N ASN A 42 0.13 -19.09 -6.46
CA ASN A 42 1.12 -19.68 -7.36
C ASN A 42 2.21 -18.70 -7.83
N TYR A 43 2.54 -17.66 -7.04
CA TYR A 43 3.67 -16.79 -7.30
C TYR A 43 4.97 -17.37 -6.76
N ILE A 44 6.08 -17.06 -7.41
CA ILE A 44 7.41 -17.46 -6.95
C ILE A 44 7.80 -16.54 -5.79
N VAL A 45 8.04 -17.15 -4.63
CA VAL A 45 8.43 -16.43 -3.40
C VAL A 45 9.92 -16.57 -3.19
N SER A 46 10.60 -15.45 -2.93
CA SER A 46 12.02 -15.43 -2.64
C SER A 46 12.29 -14.59 -1.38
N ASP A 47 12.88 -15.20 -0.36
CA ASP A 47 13.40 -14.48 0.79
C ASP A 47 14.68 -13.74 0.37
N ILE A 48 14.67 -12.44 0.50
CA ILE A 48 15.79 -11.55 0.14
C ILE A 48 16.38 -10.84 1.37
N THR A 49 16.03 -11.27 2.58
CA THR A 49 16.48 -10.66 3.84
C THR A 49 17.99 -10.55 3.93
N SER A 50 18.73 -11.55 3.42
CA SER A 50 20.19 -11.55 3.41
C SER A 50 20.82 -10.37 2.64
N GLN A 51 20.11 -9.78 1.67
CA GLN A 51 20.59 -8.59 0.96
C GLN A 51 20.58 -7.35 1.85
N PHE A 52 19.88 -7.41 2.99
CA PHE A 52 19.70 -6.31 3.95
C PHE A 52 20.40 -6.53 5.28
N GLU A 53 21.28 -7.50 5.41
CA GLU A 53 22.01 -7.80 6.68
C GLU A 53 22.70 -6.58 7.30
N LYS A 54 23.21 -5.66 6.47
CA LYS A 54 23.83 -4.40 6.89
C LYS A 54 22.83 -3.25 7.10
N SER A 55 21.55 -3.47 6.81
CA SER A 55 20.54 -2.44 6.96
C SER A 55 20.28 -2.16 8.44
N LYS A 56 20.18 -0.86 8.75
CA LYS A 56 19.79 -0.42 10.11
C LYS A 56 18.27 -0.36 10.27
N ILE A 57 17.50 -0.42 9.18
CA ILE A 57 16.06 -0.20 9.16
C ILE A 57 15.23 -1.43 8.75
N VAL A 58 15.75 -2.30 7.89
CA VAL A 58 15.06 -3.52 7.43
C VAL A 58 15.28 -4.65 8.43
N GLU A 59 14.22 -5.36 8.78
CA GLU A 59 14.23 -6.57 9.58
C GLU A 59 14.12 -7.81 8.70
N ASN A 60 13.11 -7.86 7.83
CA ASN A 60 12.91 -8.93 6.86
C ASN A 60 12.48 -8.35 5.51
N ALA A 61 12.81 -9.06 4.43
CA ALA A 61 12.40 -8.70 3.08
C ALA A 61 12.12 -9.94 2.24
N VAL A 62 11.02 -9.92 1.49
CA VAL A 62 10.59 -11.02 0.63
C VAL A 62 9.96 -10.48 -0.65
N THR A 63 10.09 -11.22 -1.73
CA THR A 63 9.43 -10.91 -2.99
C THR A 63 8.42 -11.99 -3.36
N ALA A 64 7.33 -11.56 -4.01
CA ALA A 64 6.45 -12.41 -4.79
C ALA A 64 6.57 -11.98 -6.25
N ASN A 65 6.81 -12.93 -7.15
CA ASN A 65 6.96 -12.62 -8.56
C ASN A 65 6.22 -13.60 -9.47
N LYS A 66 5.81 -13.11 -10.61
CA LYS A 66 5.35 -13.89 -11.76
C LYS A 66 6.42 -13.76 -12.83
N LEU A 67 7.06 -14.88 -13.15
CA LEU A 67 8.27 -14.92 -13.95
C LEU A 67 8.15 -14.14 -15.27
N GLY A 68 9.03 -13.14 -15.44
CA GLY A 68 9.08 -12.32 -16.65
C GLY A 68 8.00 -11.23 -16.74
N GLU A 69 7.10 -11.11 -15.75
CA GLU A 69 6.00 -10.17 -15.78
C GLU A 69 6.13 -9.07 -14.72
N TRP A 70 6.09 -9.42 -13.42
CA TRP A 70 6.12 -8.45 -12.34
C TRP A 70 6.70 -9.00 -11.03
N VAL A 71 7.09 -8.07 -10.17
CA VAL A 71 7.57 -8.35 -8.82
C VAL A 71 6.88 -7.42 -7.84
N VAL A 72 6.45 -7.97 -6.70
CA VAL A 72 6.01 -7.24 -5.51
C VAL A 72 6.98 -7.54 -4.39
N GLU A 73 7.52 -6.51 -3.77
CA GLU A 73 8.42 -6.57 -2.64
C GLU A 73 7.68 -6.25 -1.35
N PHE A 74 7.92 -7.02 -0.31
CA PHE A 74 7.35 -6.81 1.02
C PHE A 74 8.47 -6.75 2.06
N TYR A 75 8.39 -5.75 2.91
CA TYR A 75 9.38 -5.45 3.94
C TYR A 75 8.73 -5.38 5.31
N THR A 76 9.36 -6.01 6.30
CA THR A 76 9.15 -5.69 7.72
C THR A 76 10.29 -4.79 8.16
N LEU A 77 9.96 -3.63 8.71
CA LEU A 77 10.93 -2.65 9.19
C LEU A 77 11.03 -2.74 10.72
N LYS A 78 12.15 -2.31 11.28
CA LYS A 78 12.40 -2.36 12.73
C LYS A 78 11.51 -1.42 13.54
N SER A 79 10.82 -0.46 12.89
CA SER A 79 9.85 0.44 13.53
C SER A 79 8.95 1.10 12.48
N ASP A 80 7.83 1.66 12.95
CA ASP A 80 6.91 2.47 12.13
C ASP A 80 7.62 3.69 11.53
N SER A 81 8.53 4.32 12.27
CA SER A 81 9.33 5.45 11.78
C SER A 81 10.26 5.04 10.64
N ASN A 82 10.81 3.82 10.68
CA ASN A 82 11.62 3.29 9.58
C ASN A 82 10.76 3.00 8.35
N ALA A 83 9.53 2.52 8.54
CA ALA A 83 8.59 2.32 7.45
C ALA A 83 8.16 3.65 6.82
N GLU A 84 7.92 4.67 7.62
CA GLU A 84 7.63 6.02 7.14
C GLU A 84 8.79 6.58 6.31
N TYR A 85 10.01 6.51 6.85
CA TYR A 85 11.22 6.94 6.14
C TYR A 85 11.38 6.23 4.78
N MET A 86 11.18 4.90 4.75
CA MET A 86 11.30 4.12 3.52
C MET A 86 10.18 4.44 2.52
N PHE A 87 8.96 4.69 3.02
CA PHE A 87 7.83 5.13 2.21
C PHE A 87 8.11 6.49 1.55
N ASP A 88 8.51 7.49 2.33
CA ASP A 88 8.80 8.83 1.84
C ASP A 88 9.95 8.85 0.84
N TYR A 89 11.03 8.11 1.13
CA TYR A 89 12.17 7.97 0.23
C TYR A 89 11.75 7.40 -1.15
N ASN A 90 11.02 6.28 -1.17
CA ASN A 90 10.57 5.67 -2.42
C ASN A 90 9.56 6.54 -3.17
N LYS A 91 8.68 7.25 -2.46
CA LYS A 91 7.74 8.20 -3.02
C LYS A 91 8.48 9.36 -3.69
N GLU A 92 9.47 9.96 -3.02
CA GLU A 92 10.27 11.05 -3.55
C GLU A 92 11.04 10.60 -4.80
N GLU A 93 11.72 9.45 -4.74
CA GLU A 93 12.40 8.85 -5.87
C GLU A 93 11.48 8.62 -7.09
N ALA A 94 10.26 8.14 -6.86
CA ALA A 94 9.29 7.94 -7.92
C ALA A 94 8.81 9.28 -8.50
N SER A 95 8.45 10.23 -7.62
CA SER A 95 7.89 11.53 -8.02
C SER A 95 8.91 12.41 -8.75
N SER A 96 10.21 12.34 -8.41
CA SER A 96 11.28 13.10 -9.07
C SER A 96 11.45 12.73 -10.55
N LYS A 97 10.99 11.55 -10.97
CA LYS A 97 11.11 11.03 -12.34
C LYS A 97 9.84 11.21 -13.18
N LYS A 98 8.88 11.99 -12.70
CA LYS A 98 7.62 12.23 -13.42
C LYS A 98 7.87 12.96 -14.76
N VAL A 99 7.11 12.54 -15.78
CA VAL A 99 7.02 13.22 -17.07
C VAL A 99 5.64 13.82 -17.26
N ASN A 100 5.47 14.62 -18.32
CA ASN A 100 4.14 15.15 -18.70
C ASN A 100 3.15 13.98 -18.90
N ASN A 101 1.92 14.16 -18.42
CA ASN A 101 0.83 13.16 -18.44
C ASN A 101 0.95 12.00 -17.44
N SER A 102 1.89 12.05 -16.47
CA SER A 102 1.88 11.09 -15.35
C SER A 102 0.61 11.19 -14.54
N LYS A 103 0.11 10.05 -14.05
CA LYS A 103 -1.02 9.97 -13.14
C LYS A 103 -0.54 9.57 -11.75
N GLU A 104 -0.75 10.44 -10.78
CA GLU A 104 -0.29 10.28 -9.41
C GLU A 104 -1.45 10.30 -8.43
N THR A 105 -1.41 9.44 -7.42
CA THR A 105 -2.37 9.43 -6.30
C THR A 105 -1.61 9.19 -5.01
N SER A 106 -1.95 9.93 -3.97
CA SER A 106 -1.43 9.74 -2.61
C SER A 106 -2.56 9.84 -1.60
N SER A 107 -2.54 8.98 -0.59
CA SER A 107 -3.51 8.98 0.51
C SER A 107 -2.80 8.55 1.79
N SER A 108 -3.20 9.13 2.91
CA SER A 108 -2.74 8.75 4.25
C SER A 108 -3.92 8.78 5.21
N SER A 109 -4.05 7.75 6.05
CA SER A 109 -5.11 7.67 7.04
C SER A 109 -4.74 6.69 8.17
N GLY A 110 -4.81 7.16 9.41
CA GLY A 110 -4.50 6.33 10.58
C GLY A 110 -3.07 5.79 10.50
N ASN A 111 -2.94 4.46 10.47
CA ASN A 111 -1.66 3.76 10.47
C ASN A 111 -1.13 3.41 9.08
N TYR A 112 -1.75 3.89 8.00
CA TYR A 112 -1.32 3.54 6.65
C TYR A 112 -1.17 4.75 5.73
N SER A 113 -0.27 4.62 4.76
CA SER A 113 -0.04 5.57 3.68
C SER A 113 0.08 4.82 2.36
N THR A 114 -0.48 5.38 1.29
CA THR A 114 -0.39 4.82 -0.06
C THR A 114 0.09 5.87 -1.04
N TYR A 115 0.84 5.43 -2.02
CA TYR A 115 1.26 6.23 -3.15
C TYR A 115 1.21 5.38 -4.42
N SER A 116 0.68 5.93 -5.50
CA SER A 116 0.76 5.31 -6.81
C SER A 116 1.14 6.31 -7.89
N LEU A 117 1.90 5.86 -8.86
CA LEU A 117 2.33 6.64 -10.01
C LEU A 117 2.29 5.78 -11.27
N THR A 118 1.51 6.22 -12.27
CA THR A 118 1.63 5.71 -13.64
C THR A 118 2.44 6.71 -14.45
N ASN A 119 3.59 6.28 -14.96
CA ASN A 119 4.58 7.16 -15.56
C ASN A 119 5.38 6.41 -16.63
N ASN A 120 5.36 6.93 -17.87
CA ASN A 120 6.16 6.41 -18.98
C ASN A 120 6.06 4.88 -19.18
N GLY A 121 4.83 4.34 -19.16
CA GLY A 121 4.55 2.90 -19.37
C GLY A 121 4.82 2.01 -18.14
N TYR A 122 5.16 2.61 -17.00
CA TYR A 122 5.33 1.89 -15.73
C TYR A 122 4.28 2.31 -14.71
N TYR A 123 3.89 1.35 -13.88
CA TYR A 123 3.09 1.55 -12.69
C TYR A 123 3.95 1.29 -11.45
N ILE A 124 3.97 2.25 -10.54
CA ILE A 124 4.62 2.17 -9.24
C ILE A 124 3.53 2.23 -8.18
N TYR A 125 3.59 1.35 -7.19
CA TYR A 125 2.74 1.40 -6.02
C TYR A 125 3.57 1.18 -4.76
N ILE A 126 3.31 2.00 -3.76
CA ILE A 126 3.96 1.96 -2.45
C ILE A 126 2.86 2.03 -1.40
N CYS A 127 2.87 1.12 -0.44
CA CYS A 127 1.96 1.15 0.69
C CYS A 127 2.69 0.82 1.97
N LYS A 128 2.53 1.67 2.97
CA LYS A 128 2.96 1.44 4.35
C LYS A 128 1.75 1.11 5.21
N VAL A 129 1.86 0.11 6.08
CA VAL A 129 0.92 -0.18 7.17
C VAL A 129 1.73 -0.51 8.42
N ASP A 130 1.61 0.28 9.49
CA ASP A 130 2.45 0.16 10.68
C ASP A 130 3.96 0.10 10.30
N ASN A 131 4.67 -0.92 10.76
CA ASN A 131 6.08 -1.15 10.45
C ASN A 131 6.31 -2.01 9.19
N THR A 132 5.33 -2.15 8.31
CA THR A 132 5.47 -2.89 7.05
C THR A 132 5.41 -1.97 5.84
N LEU A 133 6.08 -2.36 4.76
CA LEU A 133 6.05 -1.64 3.50
C LEU A 133 5.95 -2.62 2.33
N LEU A 134 5.04 -2.35 1.42
CA LEU A 134 4.90 -3.01 0.15
C LEU A 134 5.33 -2.05 -0.97
N TYR A 135 6.15 -2.55 -1.88
CA TYR A 135 6.63 -1.80 -3.04
C TYR A 135 6.51 -2.64 -4.31
N THR A 136 6.10 -2.00 -5.39
CA THR A 136 6.21 -2.58 -6.74
C THR A 136 6.47 -1.51 -7.78
N LYS A 137 7.25 -1.87 -8.81
CA LYS A 137 7.41 -1.12 -10.05
C LYS A 137 7.31 -2.09 -11.22
N VAL A 138 6.24 -1.99 -11.98
CA VAL A 138 5.92 -2.95 -13.05
C VAL A 138 5.58 -2.23 -14.35
N ASN A 139 5.62 -2.94 -15.47
CA ASN A 139 5.03 -2.42 -16.71
C ASN A 139 3.54 -2.18 -16.50
N GLU A 140 3.01 -1.07 -17.02
CA GLU A 140 1.61 -0.63 -16.81
C GLU A 140 0.59 -1.69 -17.22
N GLN A 141 0.89 -2.55 -18.17
CA GLN A 141 0.01 -3.64 -18.60
C GLN A 141 -0.31 -4.63 -17.47
N TYR A 142 0.54 -4.78 -16.46
CA TYR A 142 0.34 -5.68 -15.32
C TYR A 142 -0.31 -5.01 -14.10
N LYS A 143 -0.64 -3.71 -14.19
CA LYS A 143 -1.19 -2.91 -13.09
C LYS A 143 -2.40 -3.57 -12.41
N ASP A 144 -3.37 -4.02 -13.22
CA ASP A 144 -4.62 -4.55 -12.66
C ASP A 144 -4.41 -5.88 -11.95
N GLU A 145 -3.54 -6.75 -12.48
CA GLU A 145 -3.19 -8.02 -11.85
C GLU A 145 -2.44 -7.80 -10.53
N VAL A 146 -1.45 -6.92 -10.54
CA VAL A 146 -0.69 -6.57 -9.32
C VAL A 146 -1.60 -5.94 -8.26
N ASN A 147 -2.48 -5.01 -8.65
CA ASN A 147 -3.42 -4.41 -7.71
C ASN A 147 -4.39 -5.43 -7.12
N LYS A 148 -4.84 -6.43 -7.88
CA LYS A 148 -5.66 -7.51 -7.35
C LYS A 148 -4.92 -8.26 -6.25
N PHE A 149 -3.67 -8.65 -6.48
CA PHE A 149 -2.86 -9.32 -5.46
C PHE A 149 -2.63 -8.43 -4.22
N ILE A 150 -2.31 -7.14 -4.41
CA ILE A 150 -2.15 -6.18 -3.31
C ILE A 150 -3.43 -6.06 -2.46
N GLN A 151 -4.61 -6.04 -3.10
CA GLN A 151 -5.89 -6.03 -2.39
C GLN A 151 -6.15 -7.33 -1.61
N GLU A 152 -5.76 -8.49 -2.13
CA GLU A 152 -5.86 -9.78 -1.44
C GLU A 152 -4.92 -9.84 -0.22
N LEU A 153 -3.81 -9.11 -0.24
CA LEU A 153 -2.95 -8.90 0.92
C LEU A 153 -3.59 -7.97 1.98
N GLY A 154 -4.57 -7.13 1.59
CA GLY A 154 -5.19 -6.14 2.46
C GLY A 154 -4.54 -4.74 2.40
N TYR A 155 -3.69 -4.51 1.40
CA TYR A 155 -2.90 -3.28 1.22
C TYR A 155 -3.53 -2.32 0.22
#